data_0f18b1c880200dddf4dcbe9116c58c44
#
_entry.id   0f18b1c880200dddf4dcbe9116c58c44
#
_cell.length_a   1.000
_cell.length_b   1.000
_cell.length_c   1.000
_cell.angle_alpha   90.00
_cell.angle_beta   90.00
_cell.angle_gamma   90.00
#
_symmetry.space_group_name_H-M   'P 1'
#
loop_
_entity.id
_entity.type
_entity.pdbx_description
1 polymer ?
#
loop_
_entity_poly.entity_id
_entity_poly.type
_entity_poly.pdbx_seq_one_letter_code
_entity_poly.pdbx_strand_id
1 'polypeptide(L)'
;MTSRPRQDQEHPGDGELLHAFAEHLRLERGRSAHTVRAYRREASDLLHHLRHVERIDVAGLDVNALRSWLAARAGTGAAASTLARSAAAARTFTTWLAATERIPHDVGGRLRAPKRGRHLPTVLSAAQTSQLLDAIQHDPGTATASDEPNQDRTARAVDLRDAAVLELLYSSGLRVSELVALDSTCIDHVQGTVRVRGKGDKERIVPVGAPALDAIRRWESEGRPVLAAAGREPSSAARDALFLGVRGGRLGDRAVRTLLDKRTAASGIPRHLSPHALRHSAATHLVEGGADLRTVQDFLGHSSLATTQIYTHVSSERLRGTVEQAHPRA
;
A
#
# COMPACT_ATOMS: atom_id res chain seq x y z
N MET A 1 34.38 -0.10 -9.34
CA MET A 1 34.30 1.34 -8.99
C MET A 1 32.91 1.84 -9.39
N THR A 2 31.97 1.75 -8.47
CA THR A 2 30.58 2.17 -8.69
C THR A 2 30.45 3.63 -8.25
N SER A 3 30.32 4.52 -9.23
CA SER A 3 30.12 5.96 -9.01
C SER A 3 28.83 6.18 -8.23
N ARG A 4 28.92 6.72 -7.01
CA ARG A 4 27.80 7.33 -6.31
C ARG A 4 27.21 8.44 -7.21
N PRO A 5 25.86 8.53 -7.37
CA PRO A 5 25.26 9.66 -8.03
C PRO A 5 25.67 10.94 -7.27
N ARG A 6 26.18 11.93 -8.00
CA ARG A 6 26.46 13.27 -7.51
C ARG A 6 25.20 13.80 -6.81
N GLN A 7 25.34 14.27 -5.59
CA GLN A 7 24.37 15.16 -4.94
C GLN A 7 24.33 16.43 -5.82
N ASP A 8 23.31 16.52 -6.68
CA ASP A 8 23.02 17.73 -7.41
C ASP A 8 22.75 18.83 -6.38
N GLN A 9 23.51 19.90 -6.44
CA GLN A 9 23.36 21.07 -5.57
C GLN A 9 21.97 21.63 -5.79
N GLU A 10 21.08 21.50 -4.79
CA GLU A 10 19.78 22.17 -4.80
C GLU A 10 20.00 23.66 -4.99
N HIS A 11 19.27 24.27 -5.92
CA HIS A 11 19.36 25.71 -6.15
C HIS A 11 18.94 26.44 -4.87
N PRO A 12 19.68 27.48 -4.42
CA PRO A 12 19.27 28.30 -3.28
C PRO A 12 17.83 28.79 -3.51
N GLY A 13 16.91 28.49 -2.60
CA GLY A 13 15.50 28.84 -2.69
C GLY A 13 14.57 27.70 -3.12
N ASP A 14 15.01 26.67 -3.86
CA ASP A 14 14.15 25.53 -4.21
C ASP A 14 13.77 24.71 -2.96
N GLY A 15 14.68 24.61 -1.98
CA GLY A 15 14.42 23.98 -0.69
C GLY A 15 13.31 24.66 0.12
N GLU A 16 13.34 25.98 0.19
CA GLU A 16 12.32 26.81 0.86
C GLU A 16 10.98 26.72 0.13
N LEU A 17 11.00 26.78 -1.20
CA LEU A 17 9.82 26.64 -2.04
C LEU A 17 9.13 25.29 -1.83
N LEU A 18 9.90 24.20 -1.84
CA LEU A 18 9.41 22.86 -1.62
C LEU A 18 8.90 22.65 -0.18
N HIS A 19 9.52 23.31 0.79
CA HIS A 19 9.05 23.28 2.16
C HIS A 19 7.69 23.99 2.31
N ALA A 20 7.57 25.20 1.79
CA ALA A 20 6.32 25.96 1.81
C ALA A 20 5.19 25.23 1.08
N PHE A 21 5.46 24.59 -0.06
CA PHE A 21 4.49 23.75 -0.77
C PHE A 21 4.06 22.53 0.07
N ALA A 22 5.01 21.89 0.74
CA ALA A 22 4.69 20.75 1.61
C ALA A 22 3.80 21.16 2.79
N GLU A 23 4.05 22.33 3.40
CA GLU A 23 3.22 22.89 4.48
C GLU A 23 1.81 23.23 3.98
N HIS A 24 1.67 23.86 2.81
CA HIS A 24 0.37 24.10 2.18
C HIS A 24 -0.42 22.79 1.98
N LEU A 25 0.22 21.76 1.45
CA LEU A 25 -0.43 20.46 1.25
C LEU A 25 -0.88 19.83 2.57
N ARG A 26 -0.10 19.99 3.63
CA ARG A 26 -0.37 19.42 4.95
C ARG A 26 -1.48 20.17 5.68
N LEU A 27 -1.32 21.50 5.80
CA LEU A 27 -2.15 22.34 6.67
C LEU A 27 -3.45 22.76 5.99
N GLU A 28 -3.38 23.25 4.75
CA GLU A 28 -4.55 23.80 4.06
C GLU A 28 -5.32 22.74 3.27
N ARG A 29 -4.60 21.79 2.66
CA ARG A 29 -5.22 20.73 1.83
C ARG A 29 -5.47 19.44 2.57
N GLY A 30 -5.07 19.30 3.84
CA GLY A 30 -5.29 18.11 4.67
C GLY A 30 -4.74 16.82 4.06
N ARG A 31 -3.61 16.92 3.31
CA ARG A 31 -3.04 15.74 2.64
C ARG A 31 -2.26 14.87 3.62
N SER A 32 -2.35 13.54 3.42
CA SER A 32 -1.56 12.60 4.22
C SER A 32 -0.06 12.81 4.03
N ALA A 33 0.75 12.47 5.05
CA ALA A 33 2.20 12.56 4.98
C ALA A 33 2.80 11.82 3.76
N HIS A 34 2.20 10.71 3.35
CA HIS A 34 2.61 9.98 2.14
C HIS A 34 2.35 10.80 0.87
N THR A 35 1.18 11.42 0.75
CA THR A 35 0.83 12.28 -0.40
C THR A 35 1.74 13.51 -0.45
N VAL A 36 1.99 14.15 0.70
CA VAL A 36 2.90 15.30 0.81
C VAL A 36 4.30 14.93 0.32
N ARG A 37 4.88 13.83 0.82
CA ARG A 37 6.19 13.36 0.37
C ARG A 37 6.23 13.07 -1.14
N ALA A 38 5.19 12.43 -1.67
CA ALA A 38 5.10 12.11 -3.09
C ALA A 38 5.04 13.39 -3.94
N TYR A 39 4.19 14.34 -3.60
CA TYR A 39 4.03 15.60 -4.34
C TYR A 39 5.26 16.50 -4.23
N ARG A 40 5.87 16.57 -3.05
CA ARG A 40 7.14 17.28 -2.86
C ARG A 40 8.24 16.72 -3.77
N ARG A 41 8.35 15.38 -3.87
CA ARG A 41 9.32 14.74 -4.76
C ARG A 41 9.05 15.05 -6.24
N GLU A 42 7.79 15.01 -6.67
CA GLU A 42 7.42 15.34 -8.06
C GLU A 42 7.69 16.84 -8.35
N ALA A 43 7.45 17.74 -7.40
CA ALA A 43 7.78 19.15 -7.53
C ALA A 43 9.29 19.38 -7.58
N SER A 44 10.08 18.71 -6.75
CA SER A 44 11.54 18.76 -6.79
C SER A 44 12.11 18.30 -8.14
N ASP A 45 11.58 17.19 -8.67
CA ASP A 45 11.96 16.67 -9.98
C ASP A 45 11.59 17.63 -11.13
N LEU A 46 10.43 18.30 -11.04
CA LEU A 46 10.03 19.35 -11.97
C LEU A 46 10.99 20.57 -11.90
N LEU A 47 11.30 21.07 -10.69
CA LEU A 47 12.23 22.17 -10.52
C LEU A 47 13.61 21.87 -11.08
N HIS A 48 14.10 20.64 -10.85
CA HIS A 48 15.34 20.16 -11.44
C HIS A 48 15.29 20.21 -12.97
N HIS A 49 14.20 19.73 -13.60
CA HIS A 49 14.02 19.79 -15.05
C HIS A 49 14.01 21.25 -15.57
N LEU A 50 13.30 22.15 -14.91
CA LEU A 50 13.27 23.59 -15.28
C LEU A 50 14.67 24.18 -15.30
N ARG A 51 15.49 23.91 -14.28
CA ARG A 51 16.84 24.45 -14.14
C ARG A 51 17.83 23.88 -15.14
N HIS A 52 17.82 22.56 -15.30
CA HIS A 52 18.89 21.86 -16.04
C HIS A 52 18.57 21.61 -17.50
N VAL A 53 17.27 21.45 -17.85
CA VAL A 53 16.83 21.16 -19.22
C VAL A 53 16.31 22.42 -19.89
N GLU A 54 15.31 23.07 -19.29
CA GLU A 54 14.69 24.27 -19.86
C GLU A 54 15.52 25.54 -19.62
N ARG A 55 16.38 25.55 -18.60
CA ARG A 55 17.23 26.66 -18.19
C ARG A 55 16.41 27.94 -17.85
N ILE A 56 15.28 27.73 -17.21
CA ILE A 56 14.37 28.79 -16.75
C ILE A 56 14.17 28.74 -15.25
N ASP A 57 13.77 29.87 -14.67
CA ASP A 57 13.32 29.98 -13.30
C ASP A 57 11.84 29.61 -13.15
N VAL A 58 11.39 29.43 -11.90
CA VAL A 58 9.97 29.16 -11.59
C VAL A 58 9.05 30.23 -12.17
N ALA A 59 9.46 31.50 -12.18
CA ALA A 59 8.68 32.60 -12.74
C ALA A 59 8.45 32.48 -14.26
N GLY A 60 9.37 31.80 -14.98
CA GLY A 60 9.27 31.50 -16.41
C GLY A 60 8.52 30.21 -16.74
N LEU A 61 7.97 29.54 -15.72
CA LEU A 61 7.26 28.28 -15.93
C LEU A 61 6.03 28.45 -16.83
N ASP A 62 5.99 27.70 -17.91
CA ASP A 62 4.88 27.65 -18.87
C ASP A 62 4.38 26.22 -19.09
N VAL A 63 3.33 26.08 -19.88
CA VAL A 63 2.74 24.76 -20.19
C VAL A 63 3.67 23.89 -21.06
N ASN A 64 4.58 24.49 -21.83
CA ASN A 64 5.51 23.75 -22.69
C ASN A 64 6.61 23.12 -21.83
N ALA A 65 7.14 23.83 -20.84
CA ALA A 65 8.08 23.28 -19.87
C ALA A 65 7.47 22.10 -19.09
N LEU A 66 6.19 22.17 -18.69
CA LEU A 66 5.48 21.05 -18.07
C LEU A 66 5.34 19.84 -19.02
N ARG A 67 5.07 20.09 -20.30
CA ARG A 67 4.98 19.02 -21.31
C ARG A 67 6.33 18.39 -21.60
N SER A 68 7.39 19.19 -21.72
CA SER A 68 8.77 18.74 -21.87
C SER A 68 9.17 17.83 -20.71
N TRP A 69 8.91 18.24 -19.45
CA TRP A 69 9.15 17.42 -18.29
C TRP A 69 8.43 16.07 -18.33
N LEU A 70 7.13 16.05 -18.69
CA LEU A 70 6.39 14.79 -18.82
C LEU A 70 6.91 13.93 -19.96
N ALA A 71 7.32 14.55 -21.09
CA ALA A 71 7.89 13.85 -22.22
C ALA A 71 9.25 13.21 -21.87
N ALA A 72 10.12 13.93 -21.15
CA ALA A 72 11.38 13.38 -20.65
C ALA A 72 11.17 12.15 -19.76
N ARG A 73 10.19 12.20 -18.86
CA ARG A 73 9.82 11.05 -18.02
C ARG A 73 9.23 9.89 -18.83
N ALA A 74 8.44 10.18 -19.84
CA ALA A 74 7.94 9.15 -20.75
C ALA A 74 9.09 8.48 -21.53
N GLY A 75 10.05 9.26 -21.99
CA GLY A 75 11.26 8.78 -22.68
C GLY A 75 12.14 7.87 -21.82
N THR A 76 12.14 8.04 -20.50
CA THR A 76 12.82 7.12 -19.55
C THR A 76 11.98 5.90 -19.17
N GLY A 77 10.85 5.65 -19.84
CA GLY A 77 10.01 4.46 -19.63
C GLY A 77 9.02 4.57 -18.47
N ALA A 78 8.69 5.78 -18.00
CA ALA A 78 7.71 5.93 -16.93
C ALA A 78 6.32 5.42 -17.36
N ALA A 79 5.72 4.57 -16.55
CA ALA A 79 4.37 4.04 -16.79
C ALA A 79 3.30 5.15 -16.87
N ALA A 80 2.24 4.94 -17.66
CA ALA A 80 1.15 5.90 -17.83
C ALA A 80 0.51 6.33 -16.49
N SER A 81 0.42 5.43 -15.50
CA SER A 81 -0.06 5.74 -14.15
C SER A 81 0.88 6.68 -13.39
N THR A 82 2.19 6.55 -13.61
CA THR A 82 3.21 7.45 -13.05
C THR A 82 3.10 8.82 -13.68
N LEU A 83 3.03 8.91 -15.01
CA LEU A 83 2.85 10.17 -15.73
C LEU A 83 1.56 10.89 -15.33
N ALA A 84 0.47 10.16 -15.15
CA ALA A 84 -0.79 10.74 -14.69
C ALA A 84 -0.68 11.32 -13.26
N ARG A 85 0.06 10.64 -12.37
CA ARG A 85 0.35 11.16 -11.01
C ARG A 85 1.24 12.38 -11.08
N SER A 86 2.30 12.36 -11.89
CA SER A 86 3.20 13.50 -12.08
C SER A 86 2.44 14.72 -12.61
N ALA A 87 1.57 14.55 -13.60
CA ALA A 87 0.73 15.62 -14.10
C ALA A 87 -0.24 16.17 -13.04
N ALA A 88 -0.79 15.32 -12.17
CA ALA A 88 -1.64 15.75 -11.07
C ALA A 88 -0.85 16.55 -10.01
N ALA A 89 0.36 16.11 -9.68
CA ALA A 89 1.26 16.83 -8.78
C ALA A 89 1.68 18.19 -9.37
N ALA A 90 2.07 18.23 -10.66
CA ALA A 90 2.41 19.47 -11.36
C ALA A 90 1.25 20.47 -11.35
N ARG A 91 0.02 20.02 -11.68
CA ARG A 91 -1.16 20.91 -11.59
C ARG A 91 -1.37 21.47 -10.19
N THR A 92 -1.24 20.64 -9.16
CA THR A 92 -1.39 21.12 -7.77
C THR A 92 -0.31 22.12 -7.41
N PHE A 93 0.92 21.88 -7.87
CA PHE A 93 2.05 22.78 -7.62
C PHE A 93 1.88 24.12 -8.33
N THR A 94 1.51 24.14 -9.63
CA THR A 94 1.30 25.38 -10.38
C THR A 94 0.09 26.18 -9.89
N THR A 95 -0.99 25.51 -9.47
CA THR A 95 -2.13 26.19 -8.82
C THR A 95 -1.69 26.90 -7.55
N TRP A 96 -0.85 26.23 -6.72
CA TRP A 96 -0.31 26.86 -5.53
C TRP A 96 0.67 27.99 -5.84
N LEU A 97 1.56 27.82 -6.83
CA LEU A 97 2.48 28.88 -7.26
C LEU A 97 1.72 30.15 -7.72
N ALA A 98 0.64 29.96 -8.48
CA ALA A 98 -0.21 31.09 -8.92
C ALA A 98 -0.95 31.74 -7.75
N ALA A 99 -1.51 30.94 -6.84
CA ALA A 99 -2.21 31.43 -5.66
C ALA A 99 -1.28 32.21 -4.68
N THR A 100 0.02 31.93 -4.73
CA THR A 100 1.05 32.63 -3.92
C THR A 100 1.84 33.65 -4.74
N GLU A 101 1.35 34.06 -5.90
CA GLU A 101 1.90 35.08 -6.79
C GLU A 101 3.35 34.80 -7.25
N ARG A 102 3.79 33.56 -7.20
CA ARG A 102 5.13 33.12 -7.65
C ARG A 102 5.21 32.93 -9.15
N ILE A 103 4.06 32.77 -9.80
CA ILE A 103 3.85 32.80 -11.25
C ILE A 103 2.60 33.64 -11.54
N PRO A 104 2.53 34.28 -12.72
CA PRO A 104 1.44 35.23 -13.01
C PRO A 104 0.07 34.56 -13.18
N HIS A 105 0.01 33.29 -13.55
CA HIS A 105 -1.23 32.54 -13.72
C HIS A 105 -0.97 31.03 -13.66
N ASP A 106 -2.02 30.24 -13.37
CA ASP A 106 -1.93 28.75 -13.33
C ASP A 106 -1.80 28.17 -14.74
N VAL A 107 -0.61 27.68 -15.05
CA VAL A 107 -0.28 27.04 -16.33
C VAL A 107 -0.64 25.54 -16.36
N GLY A 108 -0.83 24.92 -15.19
CA GLY A 108 -1.09 23.49 -15.06
C GLY A 108 -2.48 23.06 -15.51
N GLY A 109 -3.45 23.97 -15.52
CA GLY A 109 -4.81 23.68 -15.97
C GLY A 109 -4.90 23.18 -17.42
N ARG A 110 -3.92 23.54 -18.26
CA ARG A 110 -3.82 23.12 -19.66
C ARG A 110 -3.04 21.81 -19.85
N LEU A 111 -2.43 21.26 -18.78
CA LEU A 111 -1.63 20.04 -18.84
C LEU A 111 -2.55 18.82 -18.91
N ARG A 112 -2.53 18.10 -20.03
CA ARG A 112 -3.25 16.83 -20.19
C ARG A 112 -2.33 15.67 -19.84
N ALA A 113 -2.76 14.84 -18.90
CA ALA A 113 -2.08 13.58 -18.62
C ALA A 113 -2.38 12.57 -19.75
N PRO A 114 -1.46 11.65 -20.07
CA PRO A 114 -1.76 10.51 -20.91
C PRO A 114 -2.98 9.76 -20.37
N LYS A 115 -3.89 9.37 -21.26
CA LYS A 115 -5.03 8.54 -20.87
C LYS A 115 -4.49 7.24 -20.30
N ARG A 116 -4.90 6.91 -19.09
CA ARG A 116 -4.65 5.57 -18.54
C ARG A 116 -5.33 4.56 -19.46
N GLY A 117 -4.58 3.61 -19.99
CA GLY A 117 -5.21 2.43 -20.58
C GLY A 117 -6.17 1.86 -19.51
N ARG A 118 -7.40 1.54 -19.91
CA ARG A 118 -8.35 0.81 -19.06
C ARG A 118 -7.85 -0.63 -18.93
N HIS A 119 -6.84 -0.86 -18.09
CA HIS A 119 -6.62 -2.21 -17.61
C HIS A 119 -7.77 -2.53 -16.66
N LEU A 120 -8.58 -3.50 -17.04
CA LEU A 120 -9.55 -4.09 -16.13
C LEU A 120 -8.76 -4.59 -14.91
N PRO A 121 -9.23 -4.33 -13.69
CA PRO A 121 -8.60 -4.86 -12.49
C PRO A 121 -8.45 -6.38 -12.64
N THR A 122 -7.29 -6.90 -12.33
CA THR A 122 -7.09 -8.35 -12.30
C THR A 122 -7.85 -8.88 -11.10
N VAL A 123 -8.95 -9.58 -11.35
CA VAL A 123 -9.68 -10.36 -10.34
C VAL A 123 -9.16 -11.77 -10.43
N LEU A 124 -8.73 -12.34 -9.31
CA LEU A 124 -8.42 -13.76 -9.22
C LEU A 124 -9.73 -14.56 -9.14
N SER A 125 -9.78 -15.73 -9.78
CA SER A 125 -10.86 -16.68 -9.52
C SER A 125 -10.72 -17.27 -8.11
N ALA A 126 -11.79 -17.86 -7.57
CA ALA A 126 -11.74 -18.58 -6.29
C ALA A 126 -10.65 -19.67 -6.29
N ALA A 127 -10.51 -20.44 -7.40
CA ALA A 127 -9.48 -21.45 -7.56
C ALA A 127 -8.05 -20.86 -7.53
N GLN A 128 -7.81 -19.75 -8.22
CA GLN A 128 -6.51 -19.06 -8.20
C GLN A 128 -6.19 -18.49 -6.81
N THR A 129 -7.21 -18.00 -6.11
CA THR A 129 -7.05 -17.50 -4.73
C THR A 129 -6.71 -18.63 -3.78
N SER A 130 -7.41 -19.77 -3.85
CA SER A 130 -7.05 -20.99 -3.08
C SER A 130 -5.61 -21.40 -3.36
N GLN A 131 -5.23 -21.49 -4.62
CA GLN A 131 -3.88 -21.84 -5.06
C GLN A 131 -2.80 -20.90 -4.49
N LEU A 132 -3.08 -19.58 -4.48
CA LEU A 132 -2.18 -18.58 -3.90
C LEU A 132 -2.02 -18.76 -2.38
N LEU A 133 -3.12 -19.03 -1.68
CA LEU A 133 -3.14 -19.21 -0.23
C LEU A 133 -2.55 -20.58 0.17
N ASP A 134 -2.75 -21.62 -0.63
CA ASP A 134 -2.24 -22.98 -0.41
C ASP A 134 -0.73 -23.10 -0.67
N ALA A 135 -0.20 -22.35 -1.61
CA ALA A 135 1.23 -22.38 -1.97
C ALA A 135 2.19 -22.11 -0.80
N ILE A 136 1.68 -21.57 0.32
CA ILE A 136 2.48 -21.31 1.54
C ILE A 136 2.44 -22.50 2.50
N GLN A 137 1.37 -23.29 2.48
CA GLN A 137 1.23 -24.44 3.38
C GLN A 137 1.95 -25.69 2.87
N HIS A 138 2.32 -25.73 1.59
CA HIS A 138 2.84 -26.91 0.90
C HIS A 138 4.20 -26.67 0.25
N ASP A 139 5.02 -25.72 0.69
CA ASP A 139 6.41 -25.64 0.24
C ASP A 139 7.35 -26.37 1.24
N PRO A 140 7.39 -27.74 1.22
CA PRO A 140 8.37 -28.50 1.96
C PRO A 140 9.76 -28.40 1.32
N GLY A 141 9.87 -27.72 0.17
CA GLY A 141 11.08 -27.67 -0.66
C GLY A 141 12.00 -26.49 -0.41
N THR A 142 11.67 -25.54 0.48
CA THR A 142 12.65 -24.54 0.95
C THR A 142 13.43 -25.02 2.19
N ALA A 143 13.08 -26.15 2.77
CA ALA A 143 13.97 -26.90 3.63
C ALA A 143 15.01 -27.64 2.77
N THR A 144 15.84 -26.93 2.00
CA THR A 144 17.19 -27.43 1.76
C THR A 144 17.76 -27.54 3.15
N ALA A 145 18.02 -28.81 3.59
CA ALA A 145 18.74 -29.08 4.82
C ALA A 145 20.02 -28.23 4.79
N SER A 146 19.90 -26.99 5.27
CA SER A 146 21.06 -26.15 5.52
C SER A 146 21.64 -26.69 6.82
N ASP A 147 22.93 -26.89 6.89
CA ASP A 147 23.67 -27.30 8.10
C ASP A 147 23.50 -26.31 9.27
N GLU A 148 22.63 -25.31 9.12
CA GLU A 148 22.36 -24.23 10.06
C GLU A 148 20.90 -24.26 10.56
N PRO A 149 20.61 -24.89 11.72
CA PRO A 149 19.26 -25.01 12.30
C PRO A 149 18.53 -23.67 12.51
N ASN A 150 19.27 -22.58 12.59
CA ASN A 150 18.72 -21.24 12.82
C ASN A 150 18.15 -20.61 11.52
N GLN A 151 18.69 -20.96 10.35
CA GLN A 151 18.19 -20.50 9.06
C GLN A 151 16.82 -21.16 8.76
N ASP A 152 16.68 -22.43 9.03
CA ASP A 152 15.42 -23.17 8.84
C ASP A 152 14.30 -22.62 9.74
N ARG A 153 14.62 -22.28 10.99
CA ARG A 153 13.67 -21.66 11.92
C ARG A 153 13.20 -20.29 11.43
N THR A 154 14.12 -19.48 10.91
CA THR A 154 13.81 -18.17 10.37
C THR A 154 12.98 -18.28 9.09
N ALA A 155 13.32 -19.21 8.18
CA ALA A 155 12.56 -19.46 6.95
C ALA A 155 11.12 -19.89 7.29
N ARG A 156 10.94 -20.85 8.21
CA ARG A 156 9.62 -21.25 8.68
C ARG A 156 8.82 -20.11 9.31
N ALA A 157 9.47 -19.26 10.11
CA ALA A 157 8.83 -18.10 10.71
C ALA A 157 8.38 -17.09 9.66
N VAL A 158 9.16 -16.91 8.59
CA VAL A 158 8.79 -16.07 7.44
C VAL A 158 7.57 -16.65 6.71
N ASP A 159 7.52 -17.96 6.49
CA ASP A 159 6.39 -18.63 5.83
C ASP A 159 5.11 -18.51 6.65
N LEU A 160 5.16 -18.71 7.97
CA LEU A 160 4.01 -18.51 8.87
C LEU A 160 3.51 -17.06 8.83
N ARG A 161 4.42 -16.08 8.82
CA ARG A 161 4.07 -14.67 8.66
C ARG A 161 3.38 -14.41 7.33
N ASP A 162 3.97 -14.90 6.26
CA ASP A 162 3.50 -14.69 4.90
C ASP A 162 2.11 -15.28 4.70
N ALA A 163 1.86 -16.47 5.27
CA ALA A 163 0.53 -17.09 5.29
C ALA A 163 -0.48 -16.20 6.02
N ALA A 164 -0.17 -15.76 7.24
CA ALA A 164 -1.05 -14.90 8.02
C ALA A 164 -1.32 -13.55 7.35
N VAL A 165 -0.31 -12.96 6.69
CA VAL A 165 -0.45 -11.71 5.92
C VAL A 165 -1.42 -11.89 4.75
N LEU A 166 -1.30 -12.95 3.95
CA LEU A 166 -2.14 -13.18 2.78
C LEU A 166 -3.57 -13.53 3.17
N GLU A 167 -3.73 -14.42 4.16
CA GLU A 167 -5.04 -14.80 4.69
C GLU A 167 -5.78 -13.57 5.25
N LEU A 168 -5.11 -12.74 6.03
CA LEU A 168 -5.72 -11.54 6.58
C LEU A 168 -6.06 -10.51 5.51
N LEU A 169 -5.17 -10.27 4.53
CA LEU A 169 -5.44 -9.35 3.42
C LEU A 169 -6.67 -9.77 2.62
N TYR A 170 -6.80 -11.07 2.35
CA TYR A 170 -7.93 -11.59 1.59
C TYR A 170 -9.20 -11.60 2.42
N SER A 171 -9.16 -12.19 3.62
CA SER A 171 -10.32 -12.34 4.50
C SER A 171 -10.95 -11.02 4.96
N SER A 172 -10.14 -9.99 5.20
CA SER A 172 -10.59 -8.70 5.73
C SER A 172 -10.60 -7.56 4.70
N GLY A 173 -10.06 -7.80 3.51
CA GLY A 173 -9.96 -6.80 2.46
C GLY A 173 -9.22 -5.52 2.90
N LEU A 174 -8.27 -5.60 3.81
CA LEU A 174 -7.50 -4.46 4.31
C LEU A 174 -6.65 -3.81 3.21
N ARG A 175 -6.40 -2.51 3.36
CA ARG A 175 -5.32 -1.86 2.59
C ARG A 175 -3.98 -2.30 3.15
N VAL A 176 -2.94 -2.37 2.29
CA VAL A 176 -1.61 -2.75 2.76
C VAL A 176 -1.09 -1.85 3.88
N SER A 177 -1.38 -0.56 3.81
CA SER A 177 -0.99 0.41 4.86
C SER A 177 -1.74 0.18 6.18
N GLU A 178 -2.96 -0.31 6.13
CA GLU A 178 -3.75 -0.69 7.32
C GLU A 178 -3.16 -1.97 7.94
N LEU A 179 -2.88 -2.98 7.11
CA LEU A 179 -2.28 -4.23 7.56
C LEU A 179 -0.94 -4.02 8.29
N VAL A 180 -0.01 -3.26 7.70
CA VAL A 180 1.32 -3.06 8.30
C VAL A 180 1.29 -2.16 9.54
N ALA A 181 0.21 -1.41 9.74
CA ALA A 181 -0.01 -0.59 10.92
C ALA A 181 -0.63 -1.36 12.09
N LEU A 182 -1.10 -2.60 11.89
CA LEU A 182 -1.73 -3.39 12.95
C LEU A 182 -0.74 -3.71 14.08
N ASP A 183 -1.24 -3.57 15.29
CA ASP A 183 -0.62 -4.11 16.49
C ASP A 183 -1.28 -5.43 16.86
N SER A 184 -0.61 -6.28 17.65
CA SER A 184 -1.16 -7.56 18.10
C SER A 184 -2.49 -7.40 18.85
N THR A 185 -2.67 -6.28 19.55
CA THR A 185 -3.91 -5.95 20.27
C THR A 185 -5.07 -5.54 19.35
N CYS A 186 -4.82 -5.39 18.04
CA CYS A 186 -5.88 -5.06 17.08
C CYS A 186 -6.74 -6.28 16.69
N ILE A 187 -6.27 -7.50 16.95
CA ILE A 187 -7.01 -8.74 16.66
C ILE A 187 -7.82 -9.17 17.89
N ASP A 188 -9.10 -9.35 17.69
CA ASP A 188 -9.98 -10.01 18.66
C ASP A 188 -10.21 -11.45 18.19
N HIS A 189 -9.50 -12.39 18.83
CA HIS A 189 -9.57 -13.82 18.49
C HIS A 189 -10.88 -14.47 18.92
N VAL A 190 -11.60 -13.87 19.87
CA VAL A 190 -12.87 -14.38 20.38
C VAL A 190 -14.02 -13.96 19.46
N GLN A 191 -14.04 -12.67 19.13
CA GLN A 191 -15.06 -12.11 18.23
C GLN A 191 -14.75 -12.37 16.75
N GLY A 192 -13.54 -12.80 16.40
CA GLY A 192 -13.10 -12.97 15.01
C GLY A 192 -13.08 -11.66 14.26
N THR A 193 -12.53 -10.61 14.83
CA THR A 193 -12.52 -9.28 14.24
C THR A 193 -11.14 -8.63 14.30
N VAL A 194 -10.91 -7.67 13.40
CA VAL A 194 -9.74 -6.80 13.42
C VAL A 194 -10.15 -5.33 13.47
N ARG A 195 -9.59 -4.59 14.42
CA ARG A 195 -9.75 -3.15 14.52
C ARG A 195 -8.70 -2.45 13.67
N VAL A 196 -9.13 -1.64 12.72
CA VAL A 196 -8.26 -0.93 11.79
C VAL A 196 -8.49 0.57 11.84
N ARG A 197 -7.39 1.32 11.73
CA ARG A 197 -7.41 2.78 11.68
C ARG A 197 -7.22 3.24 10.24
N GLY A 198 -8.23 3.95 9.73
CA GLY A 198 -8.26 4.46 8.36
C GLY A 198 -7.79 5.90 8.23
N LYS A 199 -8.05 6.50 7.07
CA LYS A 199 -7.73 7.90 6.79
C LYS A 199 -8.49 8.85 7.74
N GLY A 200 -7.77 9.81 8.34
CA GLY A 200 -8.35 10.77 9.28
C GLY A 200 -8.58 10.19 10.67
N ASP A 201 -7.81 9.16 11.03
CA ASP A 201 -7.85 8.50 12.35
C ASP A 201 -9.19 7.83 12.70
N LYS A 202 -10.01 7.54 11.69
CA LYS A 202 -11.28 6.84 11.87
C LYS A 202 -11.03 5.35 12.05
N GLU A 203 -11.50 4.81 13.15
CA GLU A 203 -11.45 3.38 13.41
C GLU A 203 -12.67 2.66 12.82
N ARG A 204 -12.45 1.42 12.37
CA ARG A 204 -13.50 0.48 12.00
C ARG A 204 -13.13 -0.92 12.44
N ILE A 205 -14.13 -1.74 12.69
CA ILE A 205 -13.98 -3.16 12.98
C ILE A 205 -14.34 -3.93 11.70
N VAL A 206 -13.51 -4.90 11.34
CA VAL A 206 -13.70 -5.74 10.14
C VAL A 206 -13.69 -7.20 10.59
N PRO A 207 -14.64 -8.03 10.14
CA PRO A 207 -14.63 -9.46 10.44
C PRO A 207 -13.44 -10.14 9.76
N VAL A 208 -12.96 -11.21 10.39
CA VAL A 208 -11.85 -12.04 9.94
C VAL A 208 -12.33 -13.48 9.91
N GLY A 209 -12.21 -14.17 8.77
CA GLY A 209 -12.60 -15.56 8.63
C GLY A 209 -11.70 -16.52 9.42
N ALA A 210 -12.22 -17.70 9.72
CA ALA A 210 -11.53 -18.71 10.53
C ALA A 210 -10.14 -19.08 9.98
N PRO A 211 -9.92 -19.30 8.66
CA PRO A 211 -8.59 -19.60 8.14
C PRO A 211 -7.55 -18.52 8.43
N ALA A 212 -7.95 -17.25 8.36
CA ALA A 212 -7.05 -16.12 8.67
C ALA A 212 -6.72 -16.04 10.17
N LEU A 213 -7.72 -16.30 11.05
CA LEU A 213 -7.49 -16.35 12.49
C LEU A 213 -6.54 -17.48 12.87
N ASP A 214 -6.68 -18.66 12.27
CA ASP A 214 -5.79 -19.79 12.52
C ASP A 214 -4.37 -19.50 12.04
N ALA A 215 -4.21 -18.88 10.87
CA ALA A 215 -2.93 -18.47 10.36
C ALA A 215 -2.26 -17.41 11.29
N ILE A 216 -3.04 -16.46 11.81
CA ILE A 216 -2.55 -15.45 12.75
C ILE A 216 -2.12 -16.10 14.07
N ARG A 217 -2.91 -17.01 14.64
CA ARG A 217 -2.54 -17.73 15.88
C ARG A 217 -1.23 -18.48 15.74
N ARG A 218 -1.05 -19.22 14.62
CA ARG A 218 0.20 -19.92 14.34
C ARG A 218 1.37 -18.96 14.17
N TRP A 219 1.15 -17.83 13.49
CA TRP A 219 2.16 -16.80 13.38
C TRP A 219 2.55 -16.22 14.74
N GLU A 220 1.59 -15.86 15.59
CA GLU A 220 1.83 -15.26 16.91
C GLU A 220 2.55 -16.24 17.86
N SER A 221 2.18 -17.53 17.83
CA SER A 221 2.75 -18.53 18.74
C SER A 221 4.10 -19.09 18.28
N GLU A 222 4.28 -19.33 16.98
CA GLU A 222 5.47 -20.01 16.46
C GLU A 222 6.43 -19.08 15.72
N GLY A 223 5.94 -18.21 14.83
CA GLY A 223 6.79 -17.44 13.94
C GLY A 223 7.25 -16.10 14.51
N ARG A 224 6.32 -15.34 15.10
CA ARG A 224 6.59 -14.00 15.62
C ARG A 224 7.71 -13.97 16.68
N PRO A 225 7.77 -14.89 17.66
CA PRO A 225 8.86 -14.92 18.64
C PRO A 225 10.25 -15.10 18.00
N VAL A 226 10.33 -15.91 16.93
CA VAL A 226 11.60 -16.15 16.21
C VAL A 226 12.08 -14.86 15.55
N LEU A 227 11.21 -14.14 14.83
CA LEU A 227 11.61 -12.89 14.17
C LEU A 227 11.79 -11.74 15.18
N ALA A 228 11.09 -11.73 16.30
CA ALA A 228 11.31 -10.76 17.37
C ALA A 228 12.69 -10.90 17.98
N ALA A 229 13.17 -12.12 18.17
CA ALA A 229 14.50 -12.41 18.71
C ALA A 229 15.65 -12.04 17.74
N ALA A 230 15.37 -11.91 16.44
CA ALA A 230 16.37 -11.50 15.45
C ALA A 230 16.70 -9.98 15.50
N GLY A 231 15.87 -9.19 16.17
CA GLY A 231 16.07 -7.75 16.36
C GLY A 231 17.07 -7.48 17.50
N ARG A 232 18.11 -6.69 17.24
CA ARG A 232 19.11 -6.32 18.28
C ARG A 232 18.54 -5.46 19.40
N GLU A 233 17.64 -4.51 19.05
CA GLU A 233 16.88 -3.69 19.99
C GLU A 233 15.55 -3.34 19.32
N PRO A 234 14.45 -4.03 19.63
CA PRO A 234 13.16 -3.70 19.03
C PRO A 234 12.70 -2.31 19.53
N SER A 235 12.45 -1.39 18.60
CA SER A 235 11.77 -0.14 18.93
C SER A 235 10.39 -0.44 19.55
N SER A 236 9.83 0.48 20.33
CA SER A 236 8.49 0.32 20.90
C SER A 236 7.47 -0.05 19.80
N ALA A 237 7.56 0.62 18.66
CA ALA A 237 6.70 0.35 17.49
C ALA A 237 6.86 -1.07 16.90
N ALA A 238 8.01 -1.74 17.11
CA ALA A 238 8.22 -3.12 16.68
C ALA A 238 7.68 -4.14 17.70
N ARG A 239 7.71 -3.81 19.00
CA ARG A 239 7.19 -4.70 20.06
C ARG A 239 5.69 -4.93 19.92
N ASP A 240 4.95 -3.87 19.61
CA ASP A 240 3.49 -3.92 19.51
C ASP A 240 3.02 -4.46 18.15
N ALA A 241 3.88 -4.36 17.10
CA ALA A 241 3.53 -4.74 15.75
C ALA A 241 3.05 -6.20 15.64
N LEU A 242 1.91 -6.39 14.98
CA LEU A 242 1.42 -7.73 14.66
C LEU A 242 2.40 -8.45 13.73
N PHE A 243 2.83 -7.80 12.65
CA PHE A 243 3.73 -8.40 11.66
C PHE A 243 5.13 -7.79 11.71
N LEU A 244 6.13 -8.67 11.73
CA LEU A 244 7.55 -8.33 11.78
C LEU A 244 8.27 -8.67 10.48
N GLY A 245 9.26 -7.86 10.14
CA GLY A 245 10.24 -8.17 9.11
C GLY A 245 11.34 -9.11 9.65
N VAL A 246 12.16 -9.66 8.76
CA VAL A 246 13.24 -10.60 9.08
C VAL A 246 14.30 -10.04 10.06
N ARG A 247 14.35 -8.73 10.25
CA ARG A 247 15.25 -8.07 11.22
C ARG A 247 14.55 -7.67 12.51
N GLY A 248 13.38 -8.22 12.80
CA GLY A 248 12.61 -7.93 14.02
C GLY A 248 11.90 -6.58 14.05
N GLY A 249 12.07 -5.72 13.05
CA GLY A 249 11.32 -4.47 12.93
C GLY A 249 9.91 -4.68 12.37
N ARG A 250 9.01 -3.68 12.51
CA ARG A 250 7.68 -3.71 11.90
C ARG A 250 7.75 -3.96 10.39
N LEU A 251 6.89 -4.85 9.88
CA LEU A 251 6.78 -5.15 8.46
C LEU A 251 6.35 -3.90 7.67
N GLY A 252 7.00 -3.64 6.54
CA GLY A 252 6.70 -2.47 5.70
C GLY A 252 5.91 -2.84 4.44
N ASP A 253 5.22 -1.85 3.85
CA ASP A 253 4.43 -1.98 2.61
C ASP A 253 5.21 -2.65 1.47
N ARG A 254 6.50 -2.29 1.32
CA ARG A 254 7.34 -2.85 0.25
C ARG A 254 7.55 -4.35 0.43
N ALA A 255 7.77 -4.79 1.67
CA ALA A 255 7.95 -6.21 1.97
C ALA A 255 6.69 -7.02 1.65
N VAL A 256 5.48 -6.48 1.95
CA VAL A 256 4.20 -7.12 1.59
C VAL A 256 4.04 -7.24 0.07
N ARG A 257 4.45 -6.24 -0.71
CA ARG A 257 4.40 -6.32 -2.18
C ARG A 257 5.36 -7.36 -2.72
N THR A 258 6.60 -7.37 -2.23
CA THR A 258 7.61 -8.38 -2.60
C THR A 258 7.14 -9.80 -2.25
N LEU A 259 6.47 -9.96 -1.09
CA LEU A 259 5.85 -11.22 -0.68
C LEU A 259 4.79 -11.66 -1.71
N LEU A 260 3.86 -10.77 -2.07
CA LEU A 260 2.83 -11.06 -3.07
C LEU A 260 3.43 -11.45 -4.42
N ASP A 261 4.45 -10.72 -4.89
CA ASP A 261 5.14 -11.03 -6.14
C ASP A 261 5.77 -12.42 -6.12
N LYS A 262 6.49 -12.74 -5.02
CA LYS A 262 7.13 -14.05 -4.83
C LYS A 262 6.09 -15.19 -4.83
N ARG A 263 5.01 -15.04 -4.07
CA ARG A 263 3.98 -16.07 -3.92
C ARG A 263 3.13 -16.24 -5.18
N THR A 264 2.83 -15.15 -5.88
CA THR A 264 2.15 -15.20 -7.19
C THR A 264 2.98 -15.96 -8.21
N ALA A 265 4.29 -15.70 -8.26
CA ALA A 265 5.19 -16.43 -9.14
C ALA A 265 5.25 -17.94 -8.79
N ALA A 266 5.33 -18.28 -7.50
CA ALA A 266 5.36 -19.69 -7.03
C ALA A 266 4.04 -20.43 -7.31
N SER A 267 2.91 -19.73 -7.32
CA SER A 267 1.59 -20.31 -7.59
C SER A 267 1.31 -20.47 -9.09
N GLY A 268 2.24 -20.15 -9.99
CA GLY A 268 2.02 -20.25 -11.42
C GLY A 268 0.98 -19.29 -12.00
N ILE A 269 0.58 -18.28 -11.24
CA ILE A 269 -0.38 -17.25 -11.69
C ILE A 269 0.34 -16.30 -12.64
N PRO A 270 -0.03 -16.21 -13.94
CA PRO A 270 0.77 -15.56 -14.97
C PRO A 270 0.71 -14.02 -14.95
N ARG A 271 0.31 -13.41 -13.83
CA ARG A 271 0.09 -11.95 -13.71
C ARG A 271 0.64 -11.42 -12.39
N HIS A 272 1.22 -10.22 -12.45
CA HIS A 272 1.59 -9.47 -11.24
C HIS A 272 0.35 -9.14 -10.40
N LEU A 273 0.33 -9.60 -9.15
CA LEU A 273 -0.76 -9.37 -8.21
C LEU A 273 -0.38 -8.27 -7.22
N SER A 274 -1.14 -7.19 -7.23
CA SER A 274 -0.98 -6.14 -6.23
C SER A 274 -1.88 -6.39 -5.01
N PRO A 275 -1.56 -5.84 -3.81
CA PRO A 275 -2.46 -5.90 -2.66
C PRO A 275 -3.85 -5.33 -2.96
N HIS A 276 -3.94 -4.36 -3.87
CA HIS A 276 -5.21 -3.79 -4.30
C HIS A 276 -6.02 -4.77 -5.15
N ALA A 277 -5.36 -5.54 -6.01
CA ALA A 277 -6.02 -6.58 -6.81
C ALA A 277 -6.56 -7.72 -5.91
N LEU A 278 -5.79 -8.15 -4.89
CA LEU A 278 -6.25 -9.15 -3.93
C LEU A 278 -7.48 -8.67 -3.15
N ARG A 279 -7.46 -7.43 -2.67
CA ARG A 279 -8.62 -6.79 -2.03
C ARG A 279 -9.83 -6.68 -2.97
N HIS A 280 -9.61 -6.39 -4.25
CA HIS A 280 -10.68 -6.34 -5.24
C HIS A 280 -11.27 -7.72 -5.50
N SER A 281 -10.43 -8.77 -5.56
CA SER A 281 -10.87 -10.16 -5.65
C SER A 281 -11.72 -10.56 -4.44
N ALA A 282 -11.29 -10.23 -3.22
CA ALA A 282 -12.08 -10.46 -2.02
C ALA A 282 -13.46 -9.79 -2.09
N ALA A 283 -13.52 -8.53 -2.53
CA ALA A 283 -14.78 -7.81 -2.70
C ALA A 283 -15.68 -8.44 -3.76
N THR A 284 -15.12 -8.90 -4.88
CA THR A 284 -15.86 -9.57 -5.95
C THR A 284 -16.44 -10.90 -5.47
N HIS A 285 -15.63 -11.71 -4.80
CA HIS A 285 -16.08 -12.99 -4.26
C HIS A 285 -17.15 -12.84 -3.17
N LEU A 286 -17.10 -11.78 -2.35
CA LEU A 286 -18.19 -11.45 -1.42
C LEU A 286 -19.50 -11.16 -2.14
N VAL A 287 -19.46 -10.39 -3.24
CA VAL A 287 -20.66 -10.10 -4.06
C VAL A 287 -21.17 -11.37 -4.71
N GLU A 288 -20.29 -12.19 -5.28
CA GLU A 288 -20.63 -13.48 -5.90
C GLU A 288 -21.20 -14.48 -4.86
N GLY A 289 -20.74 -14.41 -3.62
CA GLY A 289 -21.27 -15.14 -2.46
C GLY A 289 -22.59 -14.59 -1.90
N GLY A 290 -23.18 -13.57 -2.57
CA GLY A 290 -24.50 -13.02 -2.20
C GLY A 290 -24.50 -11.85 -1.23
N ALA A 291 -23.33 -11.27 -0.91
CA ALA A 291 -23.28 -10.05 -0.12
C ALA A 291 -23.88 -8.87 -0.89
N ASP A 292 -24.70 -8.05 -0.23
CA ASP A 292 -25.17 -6.82 -0.85
C ASP A 292 -24.05 -5.78 -0.99
N LEU A 293 -24.17 -4.89 -2.01
CA LEU A 293 -23.15 -3.91 -2.33
C LEU A 293 -22.83 -2.95 -1.18
N ARG A 294 -23.82 -2.64 -0.33
CA ARG A 294 -23.61 -1.75 0.81
C ARG A 294 -22.75 -2.42 1.88
N THR A 295 -23.03 -3.68 2.17
CA THR A 295 -22.22 -4.53 3.05
C THR A 295 -20.77 -4.61 2.57
N VAL A 296 -20.55 -4.80 1.26
CA VAL A 296 -19.20 -4.83 0.68
C VAL A 296 -18.52 -3.44 0.74
N GLN A 297 -19.24 -2.36 0.51
CA GLN A 297 -18.69 -0.99 0.67
C GLN A 297 -18.26 -0.71 2.11
N ASP A 298 -19.07 -1.12 3.08
CA ASP A 298 -18.77 -0.98 4.50
C ASP A 298 -17.56 -1.82 4.89
N PHE A 299 -17.50 -3.09 4.47
CA PHE A 299 -16.34 -3.98 4.62
C PHE A 299 -15.04 -3.36 4.07
N LEU A 300 -15.11 -2.75 2.90
CA LEU A 300 -13.98 -2.08 2.28
C LEU A 300 -13.65 -0.72 2.93
N GLY A 301 -14.53 -0.13 3.73
CA GLY A 301 -14.32 1.19 4.32
C GLY A 301 -14.21 2.29 3.25
N HIS A 302 -15.13 2.31 2.29
CA HIS A 302 -15.25 3.37 1.31
C HIS A 302 -15.93 4.58 1.95
N SER A 303 -15.22 5.69 2.09
CA SER A 303 -15.60 6.89 2.85
C SER A 303 -16.53 7.85 2.10
N SER A 304 -17.40 7.41 1.21
CA SER A 304 -18.43 8.29 0.66
C SER A 304 -19.76 8.02 1.38
N LEU A 305 -20.10 8.91 2.23
CA LEU A 305 -21.22 9.06 3.14
C LEU A 305 -20.85 8.76 4.60
N ALA A 306 -20.74 9.89 5.31
CA ALA A 306 -20.52 9.96 6.72
C ALA A 306 -21.55 9.15 7.50
N THR A 307 -21.11 8.07 8.11
CA THR A 307 -21.63 7.66 9.43
C THR A 307 -20.63 6.70 10.03
N THR A 308 -20.15 7.05 11.21
CA THR A 308 -19.60 6.10 12.19
C THR A 308 -20.78 5.23 12.59
N GLN A 309 -21.13 4.24 11.75
CA GLN A 309 -22.05 3.21 12.19
C GLN A 309 -21.25 2.28 13.11
N ILE A 310 -21.54 2.36 14.38
CA ILE A 310 -21.24 1.33 15.34
C ILE A 310 -21.85 0.05 14.75
N TYR A 311 -20.98 -0.87 14.28
CA TYR A 311 -21.42 -2.19 13.88
C TYR A 311 -22.13 -2.83 15.06
N THR A 312 -23.43 -2.98 14.98
CA THR A 312 -24.17 -3.77 15.95
C THR A 312 -23.76 -5.24 15.77
N HIS A 313 -23.72 -6.01 16.84
CA HIS A 313 -23.36 -7.45 16.81
C HIS A 313 -24.03 -8.23 15.69
N VAL A 314 -25.26 -7.88 15.32
CA VAL A 314 -26.06 -8.52 14.27
C VAL A 314 -25.48 -8.31 12.86
N SER A 315 -24.86 -7.14 12.58
CA SER A 315 -24.27 -6.87 11.26
C SER A 315 -22.90 -7.53 11.09
N SER A 316 -22.13 -7.71 12.18
CA SER A 316 -20.84 -8.39 12.14
C SER A 316 -20.97 -9.90 11.99
N GLU A 317 -21.97 -10.55 12.61
CA GLU A 317 -22.25 -11.98 12.43
C GLU A 317 -22.68 -12.31 11.00
N ARG A 318 -23.54 -11.49 10.41
CA ARG A 318 -24.01 -11.67 9.04
C ARG A 318 -22.88 -11.52 8.02
N LEU A 319 -22.00 -10.52 8.22
CA LEU A 319 -20.81 -10.28 7.42
C LEU A 319 -19.80 -11.42 7.58
N ARG A 320 -19.64 -11.93 8.80
CA ARG A 320 -18.78 -13.09 9.09
C ARG A 320 -19.28 -14.34 8.36
N GLY A 321 -20.56 -14.67 8.42
CA GLY A 321 -21.14 -15.79 7.69
C GLY A 321 -20.93 -15.66 6.18
N THR A 322 -21.06 -14.45 5.61
CA THR A 322 -20.80 -14.20 4.20
C THR A 322 -19.31 -14.33 3.85
N VAL A 323 -18.41 -13.83 4.70
CA VAL A 323 -16.95 -14.01 4.53
C VAL A 323 -16.56 -15.48 4.57
N GLU A 324 -17.13 -16.24 5.51
CA GLU A 324 -16.92 -17.69 5.63
C GLU A 324 -17.44 -18.42 4.40
N GLN A 325 -18.63 -18.12 3.88
CA GLN A 325 -19.17 -18.75 2.67
C GLN A 325 -18.41 -18.35 1.38
N ALA A 326 -17.93 -17.15 1.29
CA ALA A 326 -17.18 -16.67 0.11
C ALA A 326 -15.69 -17.05 0.14
N HIS A 327 -15.20 -17.59 1.26
CA HIS A 327 -13.80 -17.95 1.37
C HIS A 327 -13.54 -19.25 0.59
N PRO A 328 -12.53 -19.29 -0.31
CA PRO A 328 -12.27 -20.46 -1.16
C PRO A 328 -11.84 -21.74 -0.40
N ARG A 329 -11.68 -21.63 0.91
CA ARG A 329 -11.37 -22.72 1.85
C ARG A 329 -12.48 -22.95 2.88
N ALA A 330 -13.68 -22.43 2.64
CA ALA A 330 -14.83 -22.69 3.49
C ALA A 330 -15.42 -24.08 3.24
#